data_d90bd9c32dbfe23cf33674db80e19e60
#
_entry.id   d90bd9c32dbfe23cf33674db80e19e60
#
_cell.length_a   1.000
_cell.length_b   1.000
_cell.length_c   1.000
_cell.angle_alpha   90.00
_cell.angle_beta   90.00
_cell.angle_gamma   90.00
#
_symmetry.space_group_name_H-M   'P 1'
#
loop_
_entity.id
_entity.type
_entity.pdbx_description
1 polymer ?
#
loop_
_entity_poly.entity_id
_entity_poly.type
_entity_poly.pdbx_seq_one_letter_code
_entity_poly.pdbx_strand_id
1 'polypeptide(L)'
;MQATTPGTIRRHARALVTVVAVVALAATAASCSRTPTGGKPPPNFGGPTKPLLDGSPHQVITGEVHGLGTVLTTGQGLTLYVYAPDQGRGTSICYDICAAEWPPMLLAAGTTTPQAGPGVEAGLLGTTRRTDGTLQVTYAGWPLYRWVGDVEPGQATGQGITNSGGLWWVITPAGKVVR
;
A
#
# COMPACT_ATOMS: atom_id res chain seq x y z
N MET A 1 35.45 -49.38 35.85
CA MET A 1 36.34 -48.29 35.41
C MET A 1 35.61 -47.00 35.64
N GLN A 2 36.18 -46.17 36.52
CA GLN A 2 35.53 -45.05 37.21
C GLN A 2 35.45 -43.81 36.34
N ALA A 3 34.29 -43.14 36.29
CA ALA A 3 34.12 -41.81 35.72
C ALA A 3 34.41 -40.76 36.75
N THR A 4 35.30 -39.84 36.46
CA THR A 4 35.68 -38.70 37.30
C THR A 4 34.94 -37.45 36.84
N THR A 5 34.18 -36.84 37.74
CA THR A 5 33.52 -35.54 37.58
C THR A 5 34.43 -34.42 38.07
N PRO A 6 34.61 -33.31 37.40
CA PRO A 6 35.21 -32.09 37.97
C PRO A 6 34.20 -30.97 38.27
N GLY A 7 34.41 -30.46 39.40
CA GLY A 7 33.82 -29.46 40.23
C GLY A 7 33.46 -28.11 39.69
N THR A 8 32.41 -27.61 40.31
CA THR A 8 31.84 -26.27 40.18
C THR A 8 32.67 -25.25 40.95
N ILE A 9 33.21 -24.24 40.26
CA ILE A 9 33.84 -23.08 40.90
C ILE A 9 32.80 -21.95 40.95
N ARG A 10 32.29 -21.67 42.14
CA ARG A 10 31.51 -20.49 42.47
C ARG A 10 32.44 -19.27 42.57
N ARG A 11 32.30 -18.30 41.66
CA ARG A 11 32.91 -16.95 41.84
C ARG A 11 31.83 -15.99 42.31
N HIS A 12 32.04 -15.51 43.56
CA HIS A 12 31.26 -14.43 44.14
C HIS A 12 31.71 -13.11 43.52
N ALA A 13 30.84 -12.47 42.75
CA ALA A 13 31.05 -11.10 42.30
C ALA A 13 30.41 -10.15 43.33
N ARG A 14 31.27 -9.31 43.97
CA ARG A 14 30.85 -8.23 44.86
C ARG A 14 30.27 -7.10 44.02
N ALA A 15 29.03 -6.74 44.26
CA ALA A 15 28.38 -5.58 43.66
C ALA A 15 28.90 -4.31 44.38
N LEU A 16 29.55 -3.45 43.64
CA LEU A 16 29.88 -2.07 44.03
C LEU A 16 28.66 -1.19 43.74
N VAL A 17 28.01 -0.71 44.77
CA VAL A 17 26.93 0.30 44.65
C VAL A 17 27.60 1.66 44.53
N THR A 18 27.58 2.23 43.36
CA THR A 18 27.98 3.61 43.12
C THR A 18 26.75 4.52 43.25
N VAL A 19 26.70 5.31 44.30
CA VAL A 19 25.69 6.35 44.49
C VAL A 19 26.07 7.53 43.61
N VAL A 20 25.31 7.77 42.57
CA VAL A 20 25.40 8.96 41.71
C VAL A 20 24.43 10.01 42.25
N ALA A 21 24.97 11.08 42.81
CA ALA A 21 24.20 12.25 43.19
C ALA A 21 23.71 12.99 41.95
N VAL A 22 22.39 13.04 41.73
CA VAL A 22 21.78 13.84 40.67
C VAL A 22 21.63 15.27 41.15
N VAL A 23 22.47 16.16 40.64
CA VAL A 23 22.30 17.61 40.78
C VAL A 23 21.27 18.06 39.74
N ALA A 24 20.08 18.43 40.18
CA ALA A 24 19.04 19.01 39.34
C ALA A 24 19.38 20.47 39.02
N LEU A 25 19.87 20.76 37.82
CA LEU A 25 19.93 22.12 37.29
C LEU A 25 18.54 22.47 36.73
N ALA A 26 17.84 23.37 37.39
CA ALA A 26 16.64 23.98 36.87
C ALA A 26 17.01 24.98 35.75
N ALA A 27 16.87 24.57 34.51
CA ALA A 27 16.95 25.44 33.34
C ALA A 27 15.60 26.13 33.14
N THR A 28 15.50 27.41 33.44
CA THR A 28 14.39 28.28 33.10
C THR A 28 14.39 28.50 31.59
N ALA A 29 13.55 27.76 30.84
CA ALA A 29 13.33 27.99 29.44
C ALA A 29 12.48 29.27 29.26
N ALA A 30 13.12 30.36 28.85
CA ALA A 30 12.43 31.53 28.34
C ALA A 30 11.74 31.16 27.01
N SER A 31 10.41 31.02 27.05
CA SER A 31 9.57 30.81 25.89
C SER A 31 9.52 32.10 25.06
N CYS A 32 10.37 32.20 24.04
CA CYS A 32 10.24 33.20 23.01
C CYS A 32 9.11 32.76 22.06
N SER A 33 7.89 33.22 22.34
CA SER A 33 6.78 33.13 21.39
C SER A 33 7.11 34.01 20.17
N ARG A 34 7.72 33.41 19.14
CA ARG A 34 7.77 34.01 17.82
C ARG A 34 6.41 33.86 17.19
N THR A 35 5.63 34.92 17.15
CA THR A 35 4.46 35.06 16.29
C THR A 35 4.94 34.89 14.85
N PRO A 36 4.46 33.91 14.06
CA PRO A 36 4.81 33.86 12.65
C PRO A 36 4.17 35.07 11.98
N THR A 37 5.04 35.99 11.54
CA THR A 37 4.65 37.09 10.64
C THR A 37 3.96 36.46 9.43
N GLY A 38 2.72 36.92 9.15
CA GLY A 38 1.86 36.41 8.11
C GLY A 38 2.52 36.32 6.73
N GLY A 39 3.14 35.17 6.46
CA GLY A 39 3.44 34.77 5.11
C GLY A 39 2.13 34.48 4.41
N LYS A 40 1.89 35.11 3.27
CA LYS A 40 0.78 34.78 2.38
C LYS A 40 0.81 33.29 2.16
N PRO A 41 -0.31 32.55 2.40
CA PRO A 41 -0.34 31.11 2.14
C PRO A 41 0.05 30.87 0.68
N PRO A 42 0.79 29.79 0.37
CA PRO A 42 1.11 29.46 -1.01
C PRO A 42 -0.19 29.37 -1.81
N PRO A 43 -0.17 29.77 -3.10
CA PRO A 43 -1.36 29.69 -3.92
C PRO A 43 -1.87 28.25 -3.89
N ASN A 44 -3.14 28.10 -3.52
CA ASN A 44 -3.84 26.82 -3.54
C ASN A 44 -4.03 26.42 -5.02
N PHE A 45 -3.16 25.60 -5.57
CA PHE A 45 -3.29 25.02 -6.91
C PHE A 45 -4.32 23.89 -6.97
N GLY A 46 -4.98 23.57 -5.85
CA GLY A 46 -6.03 22.58 -5.79
C GLY A 46 -7.35 23.18 -6.24
N GLY A 47 -7.80 22.86 -7.45
CA GLY A 47 -9.24 22.79 -7.74
C GLY A 47 -9.89 21.81 -6.73
N PRO A 48 -11.22 21.71 -6.66
CA PRO A 48 -11.89 20.82 -5.72
C PRO A 48 -11.42 19.37 -5.95
N THR A 49 -10.49 18.91 -5.13
CA THR A 49 -10.06 17.52 -5.12
C THR A 49 -11.24 16.70 -4.58
N LYS A 50 -11.70 15.74 -5.37
CA LYS A 50 -12.72 14.81 -4.93
C LYS A 50 -12.10 13.93 -3.83
N PRO A 51 -12.59 13.96 -2.58
CA PRO A 51 -12.00 13.18 -1.51
C PRO A 51 -12.12 11.68 -1.80
N LEU A 52 -11.15 10.90 -1.33
CA LEU A 52 -11.25 9.44 -1.36
C LEU A 52 -12.52 9.00 -0.62
N LEU A 53 -13.15 7.93 -1.11
CA LEU A 53 -14.25 7.29 -0.42
C LEU A 53 -13.72 6.65 0.88
N ASP A 54 -14.57 6.55 1.90
CA ASP A 54 -14.23 5.96 3.21
C ASP A 54 -14.18 4.41 3.20
N GLY A 55 -14.23 3.81 2.00
CA GLY A 55 -14.18 2.36 1.81
C GLY A 55 -12.80 1.75 2.01
N SER A 56 -12.78 0.42 2.10
CA SER A 56 -11.54 -0.33 2.26
C SER A 56 -10.66 -0.28 0.99
N PRO A 57 -9.34 -0.02 1.13
CA PRO A 57 -8.41 -0.11 0.00
C PRO A 57 -8.25 -1.54 -0.55
N HIS A 58 -8.72 -2.55 0.21
CA HIS A 58 -8.65 -3.96 -0.17
C HIS A 58 -9.96 -4.50 -0.78
N GLN A 59 -11.01 -3.68 -0.88
CA GLN A 59 -12.27 -4.01 -1.54
C GLN A 59 -12.21 -3.56 -3.00
N VAL A 60 -12.77 -4.36 -3.92
CA VAL A 60 -13.01 -3.95 -5.31
C VAL A 60 -14.45 -3.47 -5.43
N ILE A 61 -14.61 -2.27 -5.98
CA ILE A 61 -15.91 -1.68 -6.35
C ILE A 61 -15.86 -1.16 -7.78
N THR A 62 -16.95 -0.59 -8.26
CA THR A 62 -16.96 0.13 -9.54
C THR A 62 -16.92 1.65 -9.31
N GLY A 63 -16.33 2.36 -10.28
CA GLY A 63 -16.32 3.82 -10.31
C GLY A 63 -16.43 4.35 -11.74
N GLU A 64 -16.86 5.60 -11.89
CA GLU A 64 -16.93 6.27 -13.17
C GLU A 64 -15.65 7.07 -13.43
N VAL A 65 -15.08 6.85 -14.63
CA VAL A 65 -13.95 7.63 -15.13
C VAL A 65 -14.37 8.32 -16.44
N HIS A 66 -14.19 9.64 -16.49
CA HIS A 66 -14.56 10.41 -17.67
C HIS A 66 -13.87 9.88 -18.93
N GLY A 67 -14.64 9.62 -19.98
CA GLY A 67 -14.15 9.10 -21.25
C GLY A 67 -13.89 7.58 -21.29
N LEU A 68 -13.89 6.89 -20.15
CA LEU A 68 -13.69 5.44 -20.07
C LEU A 68 -14.93 4.69 -19.57
N GLY A 69 -15.88 5.42 -18.96
CA GLY A 69 -17.11 4.84 -18.38
C GLY A 69 -16.84 4.15 -17.05
N THR A 70 -17.62 3.10 -16.78
CA THR A 70 -17.55 2.33 -15.54
C THR A 70 -16.36 1.37 -15.57
N VAL A 71 -15.46 1.53 -14.60
CA VAL A 71 -14.25 0.72 -14.43
C VAL A 71 -14.16 0.14 -13.01
N LEU A 72 -13.22 -0.77 -12.77
CA LEU A 72 -12.93 -1.24 -11.43
C LEU A 72 -12.08 -0.22 -10.67
N THR A 73 -12.42 -0.06 -9.39
CA THR A 73 -11.70 0.79 -8.44
C THR A 73 -11.52 0.08 -7.10
N THR A 74 -10.64 0.58 -6.27
CA THR A 74 -10.61 0.20 -4.84
C THR A 74 -11.86 0.74 -4.14
N GLY A 75 -12.17 0.25 -2.93
CA GLY A 75 -13.24 0.80 -2.10
C GLY A 75 -13.05 2.28 -1.76
N GLN A 76 -11.84 2.82 -1.94
CA GLN A 76 -11.53 4.25 -1.82
C GLN A 76 -11.74 5.03 -3.12
N GLY A 77 -12.13 4.36 -4.23
CA GLY A 77 -12.41 4.97 -5.53
C GLY A 77 -11.18 5.16 -6.43
N LEU A 78 -10.00 4.66 -6.03
CA LEU A 78 -8.81 4.71 -6.88
C LEU A 78 -8.90 3.66 -7.99
N THR A 79 -8.59 4.05 -9.22
CA THR A 79 -8.70 3.21 -10.41
C THR A 79 -7.78 1.99 -10.35
N LEU A 80 -8.29 0.85 -10.81
CA LEU A 80 -7.56 -0.40 -10.91
C LEU A 80 -7.15 -0.69 -12.35
N TYR A 81 -5.92 -1.18 -12.48
CA TYR A 81 -5.26 -1.46 -13.75
C TYR A 81 -4.82 -2.90 -13.85
N VAL A 82 -4.60 -3.33 -15.08
CA VAL A 82 -3.96 -4.58 -15.44
C VAL A 82 -2.70 -4.31 -16.27
N TYR A 83 -1.73 -5.20 -16.15
CA TYR A 83 -0.44 -5.12 -16.84
C TYR A 83 -0.41 -6.09 -18.01
N ALA A 84 -0.24 -5.60 -19.23
CA ALA A 84 -0.33 -6.43 -20.44
C ALA A 84 0.60 -7.66 -20.40
N PRO A 85 1.86 -7.58 -19.91
CA PRO A 85 2.72 -8.74 -19.79
C PRO A 85 2.27 -9.83 -18.82
N ASP A 86 1.30 -9.54 -17.91
CA ASP A 86 0.72 -10.55 -17.02
C ASP A 86 -0.35 -11.42 -17.72
N GLN A 87 -0.73 -11.08 -18.96
CA GLN A 87 -1.80 -11.78 -19.68
C GLN A 87 -1.55 -13.28 -19.77
N GLY A 88 -2.54 -14.06 -19.34
CA GLY A 88 -2.50 -15.52 -19.44
C GLY A 88 -1.53 -16.22 -18.46
N ARG A 89 -0.82 -15.47 -17.62
CA ARG A 89 0.13 -16.04 -16.65
C ARG A 89 -0.54 -16.49 -15.36
N GLY A 90 -1.67 -15.87 -15.00
CA GLY A 90 -2.33 -16.08 -13.70
C GLY A 90 -1.52 -15.58 -12.50
N THR A 91 -0.32 -15.02 -12.74
CA THR A 91 0.57 -14.46 -11.71
C THR A 91 1.12 -13.12 -12.17
N SER A 92 1.52 -12.29 -11.19
CA SER A 92 2.19 -11.02 -11.45
C SER A 92 3.66 -11.22 -11.80
N ILE A 93 4.18 -10.42 -12.75
CA ILE A 93 5.60 -10.25 -12.98
C ILE A 93 6.09 -8.83 -12.66
N CYS A 94 5.22 -7.98 -12.12
CA CYS A 94 5.54 -6.62 -11.69
C CYS A 94 6.06 -6.63 -10.25
N TYR A 95 7.37 -6.42 -10.09
CA TYR A 95 8.11 -6.39 -8.81
C TYR A 95 9.04 -5.18 -8.77
N ASP A 96 9.68 -4.93 -7.64
CA ASP A 96 10.69 -3.90 -7.42
C ASP A 96 10.19 -2.50 -7.85
N ILE A 97 10.89 -1.85 -8.77
CA ILE A 97 10.54 -0.51 -9.28
C ILE A 97 9.14 -0.51 -9.92
N CYS A 98 8.78 -1.57 -10.65
CA CYS A 98 7.44 -1.72 -11.21
C CYS A 98 6.38 -1.68 -10.11
N ALA A 99 6.53 -2.46 -9.04
CA ALA A 99 5.57 -2.51 -7.95
C ALA A 99 5.56 -1.23 -7.08
N ALA A 100 6.66 -0.45 -7.10
CA ALA A 100 6.71 0.85 -6.44
C ALA A 100 5.87 1.91 -7.18
N GLU A 101 5.88 1.89 -8.52
CA GLU A 101 5.09 2.79 -9.36
C GLU A 101 3.64 2.28 -9.55
N TRP A 102 3.48 0.96 -9.63
CA TRP A 102 2.22 0.27 -9.81
C TRP A 102 1.94 -0.66 -8.62
N PRO A 103 1.56 -0.13 -7.45
CA PRO A 103 1.34 -0.94 -6.27
C PRO A 103 0.29 -2.04 -6.51
N PRO A 104 0.63 -3.32 -6.25
CA PRO A 104 -0.32 -4.41 -6.38
C PRO A 104 -1.49 -4.22 -5.42
N MET A 105 -2.69 -4.57 -5.85
CA MET A 105 -3.84 -4.64 -4.97
C MET A 105 -3.74 -5.91 -4.14
N LEU A 106 -3.24 -5.79 -2.92
CA LEU A 106 -3.08 -6.93 -2.00
C LEU A 106 -4.36 -7.17 -1.21
N LEU A 107 -4.53 -8.41 -0.72
CA LEU A 107 -5.53 -8.70 0.29
C LEU A 107 -5.16 -8.06 1.62
N ALA A 108 -6.17 -7.77 2.44
CA ALA A 108 -5.95 -7.39 3.82
C ALA A 108 -5.24 -8.52 4.58
N ALA A 109 -4.36 -8.16 5.52
CA ALA A 109 -3.64 -9.13 6.33
C ALA A 109 -4.61 -10.09 7.06
N GLY A 110 -4.31 -11.37 7.02
CA GLY A 110 -5.13 -12.41 7.64
C GLY A 110 -6.35 -12.85 6.83
N THR A 111 -6.57 -12.29 5.63
CA THR A 111 -7.64 -12.71 4.73
C THR A 111 -7.11 -13.53 3.56
N THR A 112 -7.94 -14.40 3.02
CA THR A 112 -7.61 -15.26 1.86
C THR A 112 -8.56 -15.03 0.69
N THR A 113 -9.64 -14.26 0.90
CA THR A 113 -10.69 -14.04 -0.09
C THR A 113 -10.83 -12.54 -0.37
N PRO A 114 -10.83 -12.11 -1.65
CA PRO A 114 -11.07 -10.73 -2.02
C PRO A 114 -12.52 -10.34 -1.76
N GLN A 115 -12.75 -9.04 -1.50
CA GLN A 115 -14.07 -8.50 -1.24
C GLN A 115 -14.64 -7.82 -2.49
N ALA A 116 -15.75 -8.36 -3.01
CA ALA A 116 -16.57 -7.70 -4.01
C ALA A 116 -17.45 -6.65 -3.34
N GLY A 117 -17.45 -5.45 -3.86
CA GLY A 117 -18.39 -4.40 -3.50
C GLY A 117 -19.40 -4.12 -4.62
N PRO A 118 -20.12 -2.98 -4.55
CA PRO A 118 -21.15 -2.63 -5.52
C PRO A 118 -20.62 -2.67 -6.97
N GLY A 119 -21.41 -3.27 -7.86
CA GLY A 119 -21.15 -3.35 -9.30
C GLY A 119 -20.10 -4.37 -9.73
N VAL A 120 -19.47 -5.09 -8.79
CA VAL A 120 -18.42 -6.07 -9.08
C VAL A 120 -19.01 -7.47 -9.19
N GLU A 121 -18.64 -8.21 -10.24
CA GLU A 121 -19.00 -9.61 -10.40
C GLU A 121 -18.07 -10.49 -9.56
N ALA A 122 -18.57 -10.97 -8.42
CA ALA A 122 -17.78 -11.73 -7.45
C ALA A 122 -17.14 -13.00 -8.05
N GLY A 123 -17.79 -13.62 -9.04
CA GLY A 123 -17.28 -14.81 -9.73
C GLY A 123 -16.02 -14.57 -10.56
N LEU A 124 -15.70 -13.29 -10.89
CA LEU A 124 -14.48 -12.92 -11.61
C LEU A 124 -13.33 -12.57 -10.66
N LEU A 125 -13.59 -12.36 -9.36
CA LEU A 125 -12.56 -12.12 -8.37
C LEU A 125 -11.81 -13.41 -8.02
N GLY A 126 -10.51 -13.28 -7.88
CA GLY A 126 -9.63 -14.34 -7.46
C GLY A 126 -8.38 -13.78 -6.77
N THR A 127 -7.42 -14.65 -6.55
CA THR A 127 -6.13 -14.28 -5.95
C THR A 127 -4.98 -14.97 -6.66
N THR A 128 -3.83 -14.34 -6.63
CA THR A 128 -2.56 -14.96 -7.01
C THR A 128 -1.52 -14.72 -5.92
N ARG A 129 -0.65 -15.71 -5.69
CA ARG A 129 0.44 -15.58 -4.73
C ARG A 129 1.64 -14.93 -5.41
N ARG A 130 2.13 -13.88 -4.79
CA ARG A 130 3.38 -13.22 -5.18
C ARG A 130 4.59 -13.97 -4.61
N THR A 131 5.78 -13.70 -5.16
CA THR A 131 7.04 -14.35 -4.72
C THR A 131 7.43 -14.01 -3.29
N ASP A 132 6.96 -12.86 -2.76
CA ASP A 132 7.14 -12.45 -1.36
C ASP A 132 6.15 -13.12 -0.39
N GLY A 133 5.28 -14.01 -0.92
CA GLY A 133 4.27 -14.73 -0.13
C GLY A 133 2.95 -13.97 0.06
N THR A 134 2.86 -12.70 -0.33
CA THR A 134 1.60 -11.94 -0.24
C THR A 134 0.57 -12.45 -1.26
N LEU A 135 -0.71 -12.18 -0.99
CA LEU A 135 -1.82 -12.50 -1.91
C LEU A 135 -2.27 -11.21 -2.61
N GLN A 136 -2.19 -11.22 -3.93
CA GLN A 136 -2.68 -10.15 -4.78
C GLN A 136 -4.05 -10.50 -5.34
N VAL A 137 -4.95 -9.52 -5.37
CA VAL A 137 -6.28 -9.66 -5.98
C VAL A 137 -6.14 -9.80 -7.49
N THR A 138 -6.93 -10.71 -8.07
CA THR A 138 -7.11 -10.83 -9.53
C THR A 138 -8.55 -10.59 -9.91
N TYR A 139 -8.78 -10.19 -11.16
CA TYR A 139 -10.10 -10.08 -11.76
C TYR A 139 -10.10 -10.63 -13.18
N ALA A 140 -11.00 -11.55 -13.48
CA ALA A 140 -11.01 -12.29 -14.77
C ALA A 140 -9.62 -12.86 -15.13
N GLY A 141 -8.86 -13.31 -14.12
CA GLY A 141 -7.50 -13.86 -14.25
C GLY A 141 -6.38 -12.82 -14.37
N TRP A 142 -6.68 -11.53 -14.36
CA TRP A 142 -5.70 -10.46 -14.37
C TRP A 142 -5.32 -10.02 -12.97
N PRO A 143 -4.03 -9.98 -12.57
CA PRO A 143 -3.57 -9.31 -11.37
C PRO A 143 -3.93 -7.82 -11.42
N LEU A 144 -4.45 -7.28 -10.31
CA LEU A 144 -4.89 -5.89 -10.21
C LEU A 144 -3.83 -5.01 -9.55
N TYR A 145 -3.70 -3.77 -10.04
CA TYR A 145 -2.75 -2.77 -9.58
C TYR A 145 -3.42 -1.40 -9.47
N ARG A 146 -2.79 -0.52 -8.69
CA ARG A 146 -3.08 0.93 -8.70
C ARG A 146 -1.97 1.65 -9.46
N TRP A 147 -2.22 2.88 -9.82
CA TRP A 147 -1.20 3.80 -10.32
C TRP A 147 -0.91 4.87 -9.27
N VAL A 148 0.38 5.15 -8.96
CA VAL A 148 0.76 6.15 -7.96
C VAL A 148 0.39 7.58 -8.38
N GLY A 149 0.22 7.83 -9.67
CA GLY A 149 -0.22 9.13 -10.19
C GLY A 149 -1.72 9.41 -10.03
N ASP A 150 -2.54 8.40 -9.70
CA ASP A 150 -3.95 8.58 -9.41
C ASP A 150 -4.13 8.79 -7.91
N VAL A 151 -4.42 10.02 -7.51
CA VAL A 151 -4.50 10.43 -6.09
C VAL A 151 -5.93 10.68 -5.62
N GLU A 152 -6.91 10.67 -6.53
CA GLU A 152 -8.32 10.90 -6.22
C GLU A 152 -9.25 10.07 -7.13
N PRO A 153 -10.50 9.80 -6.68
CA PRO A 153 -11.49 9.08 -7.50
C PRO A 153 -11.79 9.74 -8.84
N GLY A 154 -11.95 8.90 -9.88
CA GLY A 154 -12.25 9.35 -11.24
C GLY A 154 -11.02 9.68 -12.07
N GLN A 155 -9.82 9.62 -11.51
CA GLN A 155 -8.57 9.67 -12.27
C GLN A 155 -8.25 8.30 -12.87
N ALA A 156 -7.71 8.30 -14.10
CA ALA A 156 -7.12 7.16 -14.76
C ALA A 156 -5.93 7.60 -15.61
N THR A 157 -4.99 8.30 -14.98
CA THR A 157 -3.82 8.87 -15.67
C THR A 157 -2.83 7.81 -16.11
N GLY A 158 -2.99 6.59 -15.61
CA GLY A 158 -2.22 5.40 -16.03
C GLY A 158 -2.74 4.69 -17.27
N GLN A 159 -3.88 5.11 -17.82
CA GLN A 159 -4.49 4.45 -18.97
C GLN A 159 -3.62 4.56 -20.23
N GLY A 160 -3.30 3.42 -20.85
CA GLY A 160 -2.52 3.35 -22.09
C GLY A 160 -1.03 3.70 -21.94
N ILE A 161 -0.52 3.86 -20.71
CA ILE A 161 0.91 4.15 -20.49
C ILE A 161 1.73 2.90 -20.80
N THR A 162 2.87 3.10 -21.50
CA THR A 162 3.94 2.11 -21.59
C THR A 162 4.95 2.41 -20.48
N ASN A 163 5.01 1.51 -19.49
CA ASN A 163 5.92 1.65 -18.34
C ASN A 163 6.36 0.25 -17.89
N SER A 164 7.55 0.15 -17.30
CA SER A 164 8.11 -1.11 -16.78
C SER A 164 8.12 -2.26 -17.82
N GLY A 165 8.31 -1.92 -19.10
CA GLY A 165 8.41 -2.89 -20.20
C GLY A 165 7.07 -3.37 -20.77
N GLY A 166 5.93 -2.76 -20.41
CA GLY A 166 4.63 -3.13 -20.96
C GLY A 166 3.57 -2.03 -20.87
N LEU A 167 2.43 -2.30 -21.47
CA LEU A 167 1.26 -1.42 -21.47
C LEU A 167 0.39 -1.68 -20.25
N TRP A 168 -0.24 -0.61 -19.78
CA TRP A 168 -1.15 -0.60 -18.64
C TRP A 168 -2.54 -0.15 -19.09
N TRP A 169 -3.56 -0.85 -18.62
CA TRP A 169 -4.93 -0.62 -19.02
C TRP A 169 -5.89 -0.70 -17.85
N VAL A 170 -6.93 0.10 -17.85
CA VAL A 170 -8.06 -0.09 -16.94
C VAL A 170 -8.87 -1.34 -17.36
N ILE A 171 -9.60 -1.89 -16.39
CA ILE A 171 -10.46 -3.07 -16.61
C ILE A 171 -11.90 -2.74 -16.20
N THR A 172 -12.85 -3.20 -17.01
CA THR A 172 -14.28 -3.01 -16.78
C THR A 172 -14.82 -4.04 -15.78
N PRO A 173 -16.03 -3.81 -15.21
CA PRO A 173 -16.71 -4.81 -14.38
C PRO A 173 -17.00 -6.13 -15.10
N ALA A 174 -17.10 -6.12 -16.42
CA ALA A 174 -17.24 -7.34 -17.25
C ALA A 174 -15.91 -8.08 -17.48
N GLY A 175 -14.81 -7.67 -16.83
CA GLY A 175 -13.50 -8.29 -17.00
C GLY A 175 -12.81 -7.97 -18.33
N LYS A 176 -13.28 -6.96 -19.07
CA LYS A 176 -12.69 -6.54 -20.33
C LYS A 176 -11.69 -5.40 -20.14
N VAL A 177 -10.54 -5.55 -20.78
CA VAL A 177 -9.50 -4.52 -20.80
C VAL A 177 -9.91 -3.40 -21.75
N VAL A 178 -9.85 -2.15 -21.33
CA VAL A 178 -10.11 -0.96 -22.15
C VAL A 178 -8.82 -0.60 -22.90
N ARG A 179 -8.86 -0.60 -24.24
CA ARG A 179 -7.69 -0.32 -25.10
C ARG A 179 -7.95 0.89 -25.98
#